data_a8d4389b0e8f347cb06f5e726d9bf96e
#
_entry.id   a8d4389b0e8f347cb06f5e726d9bf96e
#
_cell.length_a   1.000
_cell.length_b   1.000
_cell.length_c   1.000
_cell.angle_alpha   90.00
_cell.angle_beta   90.00
_cell.angle_gamma   90.00
#
_symmetry.space_group_name_H-M   'P 1'
#
loop_
_entity.id
_entity.type
_entity.pdbx_description
1 polymer ?
#
loop_
_entity_poly.entity_id
_entity_poly.type
_entity_poly.pdbx_seq_one_letter_code
_entity_poly.pdbx_strand_id
1 'polypeptide(L)'
;LVDDGTVIVKFWLHISKKEQKRRFRQCEKDPYMKWKVTKEDWKHHKQYDTYLQVTEEMLERTSTHYAPWTIIEATDRRFRRVKIFKTICEAIQTGLNKNRTRAATHEDIHEQIEVTALKDMPSVLDRVDLSLSLEPAEYRKRLMKGQVRLRELEYECFKHRMPVVIVYEGWDAAGK
;
A
#
# COMPACT_ATOMS: atom_id res chain seq x y z
N LEU A 1 12.94 -2.45 14.71
CA LEU A 1 12.84 -3.18 13.43
C LEU A 1 13.63 -2.49 12.32
N VAL A 2 13.41 -1.19 12.08
CA VAL A 2 14.14 -0.47 11.03
C VAL A 2 15.63 -0.36 11.36
N ASP A 3 15.96 -0.10 12.60
CA ASP A 3 17.35 -0.03 13.10
C ASP A 3 18.09 -1.36 12.92
N ASP A 4 17.34 -2.46 12.95
CA ASP A 4 17.87 -3.83 12.70
C ASP A 4 17.96 -4.15 11.19
N GLY A 5 17.76 -3.17 10.30
CA GLY A 5 17.81 -3.34 8.86
C GLY A 5 16.56 -3.97 8.23
N THR A 6 15.45 -4.07 8.97
CA THR A 6 14.18 -4.57 8.44
C THR A 6 13.58 -3.58 7.42
N VAL A 7 13.25 -4.06 6.23
CA VAL A 7 12.50 -3.27 5.24
C VAL A 7 11.01 -3.34 5.55
N ILE A 8 10.40 -2.17 5.80
CA ILE A 8 8.97 -2.05 6.08
C ILE A 8 8.29 -1.36 4.90
N VAL A 9 7.28 -2.02 4.31
CA VAL A 9 6.47 -1.47 3.21
C VAL A 9 5.01 -1.39 3.67
N LYS A 10 4.43 -0.20 3.64
CA LYS A 10 3.05 0.05 4.08
C LYS A 10 2.18 0.48 2.91
N PHE A 11 1.05 -0.19 2.73
CA PHE A 11 0.10 0.08 1.66
C PHE A 11 -1.26 0.48 2.22
N TRP A 12 -1.80 1.60 1.72
CA TRP A 12 -3.19 1.96 1.89
C TRP A 12 -3.95 1.76 0.56
N LEU A 13 -4.89 0.82 0.53
CA LEU A 13 -5.70 0.52 -0.65
C LEU A 13 -6.92 1.43 -0.67
N HIS A 14 -6.91 2.39 -1.59
CA HIS A 14 -7.94 3.42 -1.69
C HIS A 14 -8.93 3.14 -2.82
N ILE A 15 -10.23 3.23 -2.50
CA ILE A 15 -11.35 3.23 -3.45
C ILE A 15 -12.34 4.31 -3.03
N SER A 16 -13.10 4.85 -3.98
CA SER A 16 -14.14 5.83 -3.65
C SER A 16 -15.34 5.17 -2.95
N LYS A 17 -16.11 5.97 -2.19
CA LYS A 17 -17.38 5.58 -1.58
C LYS A 17 -18.34 4.94 -2.59
N LYS A 18 -18.40 5.50 -3.80
CA LYS A 18 -19.21 4.97 -4.92
C LYS A 18 -18.75 3.57 -5.34
N GLU A 19 -17.44 3.38 -5.47
CA GLU A 19 -16.87 2.09 -5.86
C GLU A 19 -17.05 1.03 -4.77
N GLN A 20 -16.87 1.38 -3.50
CA GLN A 20 -17.15 0.49 -2.37
C GLN A 20 -18.60 0.01 -2.38
N LYS A 21 -19.57 0.94 -2.54
CA LYS A 21 -21.00 0.60 -2.66
C LYS A 21 -21.28 -0.33 -3.84
N ARG A 22 -20.64 -0.07 -4.99
CA ARG A 22 -20.77 -0.90 -6.20
C ARG A 22 -20.32 -2.33 -5.91
N ARG A 23 -19.18 -2.50 -5.23
CA ARG A 23 -18.61 -3.82 -4.90
C ARG A 23 -19.46 -4.56 -3.89
N PHE A 24 -19.95 -3.90 -2.85
CA PHE A 24 -20.87 -4.50 -1.88
C PHE A 24 -22.12 -5.06 -2.58
N ARG A 25 -22.78 -4.25 -3.42
CA ARG A 25 -23.94 -4.69 -4.19
C ARG A 25 -23.63 -5.85 -5.14
N GLN A 26 -22.44 -5.89 -5.71
CA GLN A 26 -22.01 -6.98 -6.55
C GLN A 26 -21.85 -8.28 -5.74
N CYS A 27 -21.23 -8.20 -4.57
CA CYS A 27 -21.11 -9.36 -3.67
C CYS A 27 -22.49 -9.87 -3.19
N GLU A 28 -23.40 -8.96 -2.83
CA GLU A 28 -24.77 -9.34 -2.40
C GLU A 28 -25.58 -10.07 -3.49
N LYS A 29 -25.35 -9.77 -4.77
CA LYS A 29 -26.01 -10.42 -5.90
C LYS A 29 -25.47 -11.82 -6.18
N ASP A 30 -24.28 -12.14 -5.73
CA ASP A 30 -23.64 -13.44 -5.91
C ASP A 30 -23.98 -14.36 -4.73
N PRO A 31 -24.69 -15.49 -4.94
CA PRO A 31 -25.08 -16.41 -3.88
C PRO A 31 -23.89 -16.93 -3.06
N TYR A 32 -22.72 -17.06 -3.70
CA TYR A 32 -21.49 -17.56 -3.07
C TYR A 32 -20.65 -16.48 -2.39
N MET A 33 -20.97 -15.20 -2.63
CA MET A 33 -20.19 -14.06 -2.11
C MET A 33 -20.98 -13.19 -1.12
N LYS A 34 -22.30 -13.31 -1.07
CA LYS A 34 -23.18 -12.46 -0.24
C LYS A 34 -22.83 -12.47 1.25
N TRP A 35 -22.26 -13.56 1.76
CA TRP A 35 -21.85 -13.69 3.15
C TRP A 35 -20.66 -12.77 3.52
N LYS A 36 -19.92 -12.28 2.50
CA LYS A 36 -18.78 -11.37 2.70
C LYS A 36 -19.17 -9.94 2.99
N VAL A 37 -20.46 -9.60 2.82
CA VAL A 37 -20.96 -8.25 3.10
C VAL A 37 -21.98 -8.33 4.21
N THR A 38 -21.63 -7.75 5.34
CA THR A 38 -22.43 -7.78 6.57
C THR A 38 -23.21 -6.46 6.77
N LYS A 39 -24.09 -6.45 7.76
CA LYS A 39 -24.75 -5.20 8.19
C LYS A 39 -23.75 -4.18 8.72
N GLU A 40 -22.66 -4.64 9.32
CA GLU A 40 -21.58 -3.80 9.85
C GLU A 40 -20.83 -3.09 8.72
N ASP A 41 -20.53 -3.80 7.61
CA ASP A 41 -19.90 -3.20 6.45
C ASP A 41 -20.73 -2.05 5.87
N TRP A 42 -22.06 -2.22 5.82
CA TRP A 42 -22.98 -1.15 5.39
C TRP A 42 -23.04 0.01 6.38
N LYS A 43 -22.88 -0.22 7.68
CA LYS A 43 -22.78 0.82 8.70
C LYS A 43 -21.48 1.61 8.52
N HIS A 44 -20.34 0.94 8.34
CA HIS A 44 -19.06 1.58 8.02
C HIS A 44 -19.14 2.39 6.73
N HIS A 45 -19.79 1.86 5.70
CA HIS A 45 -20.00 2.58 4.45
C HIS A 45 -20.76 3.90 4.63
N LYS A 46 -21.76 3.96 5.53
CA LYS A 46 -22.47 5.22 5.83
C LYS A 46 -21.54 6.25 6.47
N GLN A 47 -20.57 5.80 7.24
CA GLN A 47 -19.58 6.62 7.94
C GLN A 47 -18.30 6.85 7.13
N TYR A 48 -18.31 6.54 5.82
CA TYR A 48 -17.13 6.62 4.95
C TYR A 48 -16.38 7.95 5.08
N ASP A 49 -17.07 9.08 5.12
CA ASP A 49 -16.46 10.41 5.15
C ASP A 49 -15.77 10.67 6.51
N THR A 50 -16.32 10.17 7.60
CA THR A 50 -15.69 10.23 8.93
C THR A 50 -14.43 9.34 8.98
N TYR A 51 -14.53 8.12 8.44
CA TYR A 51 -13.37 7.23 8.33
C TYR A 51 -12.28 7.80 7.43
N LEU A 52 -12.64 8.54 6.38
CA LEU A 52 -11.68 9.21 5.50
C LEU A 52 -10.80 10.17 6.30
N GLN A 53 -11.40 11.04 7.12
CA GLN A 53 -10.68 11.99 7.97
C GLN A 53 -9.73 11.28 8.95
N VAL A 54 -10.21 10.24 9.64
CA VAL A 54 -9.39 9.45 10.58
C VAL A 54 -8.25 8.73 9.85
N THR A 55 -8.52 8.23 8.65
CA THR A 55 -7.49 7.60 7.82
C THR A 55 -6.40 8.56 7.43
N GLU A 56 -6.74 9.79 7.05
CA GLU A 56 -5.77 10.81 6.71
C GLU A 56 -4.88 11.17 7.88
N GLU A 57 -5.48 11.37 9.05
CA GLU A 57 -4.75 11.59 10.28
C GLU A 57 -3.80 10.40 10.61
N MET A 58 -4.26 9.17 10.43
CA MET A 58 -3.43 7.98 10.59
C MET A 58 -2.26 7.97 9.59
N LEU A 59 -2.54 8.21 8.31
CA LEU A 59 -1.50 8.24 7.28
C LEU A 59 -0.46 9.31 7.57
N GLU A 60 -0.88 10.50 7.95
CA GLU A 60 -0.01 11.62 8.30
C GLU A 60 0.85 11.30 9.53
N ARG A 61 0.23 10.88 10.64
CA ARG A 61 0.91 10.62 11.92
C ARG A 61 1.85 9.42 11.89
N THR A 62 1.59 8.46 11.02
CA THR A 62 2.35 7.21 10.96
C THR A 62 3.21 7.06 9.71
N SER A 63 3.25 8.04 8.82
CA SER A 63 4.16 8.06 7.68
C SER A 63 5.53 8.58 8.12
N THR A 64 6.55 7.76 7.98
CA THR A 64 7.92 8.12 8.32
C THR A 64 8.80 8.04 7.07
N HIS A 65 9.94 8.75 7.04
CA HIS A 65 10.84 8.74 5.88
C HIS A 65 11.42 7.35 5.58
N TYR A 66 11.57 6.51 6.60
CA TYR A 66 12.08 5.13 6.46
C TYR A 66 10.99 4.08 6.23
N ALA A 67 9.73 4.41 6.50
CA ALA A 67 8.58 3.54 6.27
C ALA A 67 7.34 4.39 5.88
N PRO A 68 7.37 5.05 4.71
CA PRO A 68 6.24 5.87 4.24
C PRO A 68 5.05 4.99 3.85
N TRP A 69 3.85 5.56 3.94
CA TRP A 69 2.67 4.96 3.35
C TRP A 69 2.66 5.15 1.83
N THR A 70 2.40 4.08 1.11
CA THR A 70 2.11 4.14 -0.34
C THR A 70 0.62 3.98 -0.56
N ILE A 71 -0.02 5.01 -1.11
CA ILE A 71 -1.42 4.96 -1.48
C ILE A 71 -1.57 4.20 -2.80
N ILE A 72 -2.43 3.19 -2.80
CA ILE A 72 -2.69 2.34 -3.96
C ILE A 72 -4.10 2.60 -4.48
N GLU A 73 -4.20 3.01 -5.73
CA GLU A 73 -5.45 3.13 -6.47
C GLU A 73 -6.04 1.72 -6.69
N ALA A 74 -7.07 1.38 -5.91
CA ALA A 74 -7.55 0.01 -5.84
C ALA A 74 -8.80 -0.24 -6.69
N THR A 75 -9.18 0.71 -7.55
CA THR A 75 -10.33 0.56 -8.46
C THR A 75 -10.05 -0.49 -9.52
N ASP A 76 -8.97 -0.38 -10.27
CA ASP A 76 -8.54 -1.42 -11.21
C ASP A 76 -7.65 -2.46 -10.53
N ARG A 77 -8.07 -3.73 -10.61
CA ARG A 77 -7.36 -4.85 -9.98
C ARG A 77 -5.98 -5.08 -10.60
N ARG A 78 -5.83 -4.84 -11.89
CA ARG A 78 -4.59 -5.07 -12.65
C ARG A 78 -3.57 -3.99 -12.33
N PHE A 79 -3.99 -2.74 -12.38
CA PHE A 79 -3.15 -1.61 -12.00
C PHE A 79 -2.65 -1.75 -10.56
N ARG A 80 -3.57 -1.97 -9.62
CA ARG A 80 -3.25 -2.19 -8.20
C ARG A 80 -2.15 -3.23 -7.99
N ARG A 81 -2.31 -4.42 -8.59
CA ARG A 81 -1.34 -5.51 -8.43
C ARG A 81 0.03 -5.13 -8.96
N VAL A 82 0.12 -4.54 -10.14
CA VAL A 82 1.40 -4.12 -10.74
C VAL A 82 2.07 -3.05 -9.89
N LYS A 83 1.31 -2.06 -9.40
CA LYS A 83 1.85 -1.00 -8.53
C LYS A 83 2.42 -1.58 -7.24
N ILE A 84 1.69 -2.50 -6.58
CA ILE A 84 2.15 -3.19 -5.37
C ILE A 84 3.46 -3.94 -5.63
N PHE A 85 3.53 -4.80 -6.66
CA PHE A 85 4.75 -5.54 -6.99
C PHE A 85 5.94 -4.61 -7.25
N LYS A 86 5.72 -3.56 -8.04
CA LYS A 86 6.75 -2.57 -8.34
C LYS A 86 7.30 -1.93 -7.06
N THR A 87 6.41 -1.44 -6.19
CA THR A 87 6.81 -0.79 -4.93
C THR A 87 7.57 -1.74 -4.01
N ILE A 88 7.12 -3.00 -3.87
CA ILE A 88 7.83 -4.00 -3.07
C ILE A 88 9.25 -4.23 -3.62
N CYS A 89 9.39 -4.45 -4.92
CA CYS A 89 10.71 -4.66 -5.53
C CYS A 89 11.64 -3.46 -5.32
N GLU A 90 11.14 -2.24 -5.48
CA GLU A 90 11.91 -1.00 -5.27
C GLU A 90 12.33 -0.84 -3.81
N ALA A 91 11.44 -1.11 -2.85
CA ALA A 91 11.75 -1.02 -1.43
C ALA A 91 12.82 -2.03 -1.00
N ILE A 92 12.68 -3.29 -1.44
CA ILE A 92 13.67 -4.35 -1.15
C ILE A 92 15.02 -4.00 -1.78
N GLN A 93 15.05 -3.57 -3.05
CA GLN A 93 16.29 -3.18 -3.71
C GLN A 93 17.00 -2.05 -2.97
N THR A 94 16.24 -1.05 -2.53
CA THR A 94 16.77 0.08 -1.73
C THR A 94 17.33 -0.40 -0.39
N GLY A 95 16.61 -1.30 0.30
CA GLY A 95 17.07 -1.90 1.55
C GLY A 95 18.36 -2.70 1.39
N LEU A 96 18.45 -3.53 0.37
CA LEU A 96 19.67 -4.29 0.05
C LEU A 96 20.87 -3.37 -0.24
N ASN A 97 20.65 -2.27 -0.97
CA ASN A 97 21.70 -1.31 -1.27
C ASN A 97 22.17 -0.58 0.00
N LYS A 98 21.24 -0.15 0.87
CA LYS A 98 21.57 0.47 2.17
C LYS A 98 22.36 -0.48 3.07
N ASN A 99 21.97 -1.74 3.16
CA ASN A 99 22.71 -2.73 3.95
C ASN A 99 24.12 -2.98 3.42
N ARG A 100 24.31 -2.95 2.08
CA ARG A 100 25.66 -3.02 1.49
C ARG A 100 26.52 -1.81 1.81
N THR A 101 25.94 -0.60 1.85
CA THR A 101 26.64 0.63 2.21
C THR A 101 26.94 0.69 3.71
N ARG A 102 25.99 0.28 4.57
CA ARG A 102 26.19 0.19 6.04
C ARG A 102 27.31 -0.78 6.44
N ALA A 103 27.46 -1.86 5.70
CA ALA A 103 28.61 -2.77 5.88
C ALA A 103 29.95 -2.12 5.53
N ALA A 104 29.94 -1.01 4.78
CA ALA A 104 31.13 -0.29 4.37
C ALA A 104 31.43 0.99 5.20
N THR A 105 30.41 1.55 5.89
CA THR A 105 30.55 2.79 6.69
C THR A 105 29.69 2.72 7.95
N HIS A 106 30.31 2.80 9.13
CA HIS A 106 29.65 3.02 10.41
C HIS A 106 29.35 4.52 10.56
N GLU A 107 28.16 4.97 10.20
CA GLU A 107 27.68 6.31 10.60
C GLU A 107 26.16 6.28 10.84
N ASP A 108 25.80 6.59 12.10
CA ASP A 108 24.43 6.82 12.53
C ASP A 108 24.03 8.27 12.24
N ILE A 109 23.10 8.49 11.36
CA ILE A 109 22.48 9.82 11.15
C ILE A 109 21.04 9.75 11.65
N HIS A 110 20.78 10.31 12.82
CA HIS A 110 19.44 10.62 13.32
C HIS A 110 19.03 12.01 12.82
N GLU A 111 18.20 12.05 11.79
CA GLU A 111 17.55 13.29 11.37
C GLU A 111 16.10 13.32 11.86
N GLN A 112 15.78 14.22 12.78
CA GLN A 112 14.44 14.50 13.26
C GLN A 112 13.79 15.49 12.28
N ILE A 113 12.65 15.10 11.70
CA ILE A 113 11.84 16.01 10.86
C ILE A 113 10.65 16.50 11.69
N GLU A 114 10.59 17.81 11.91
CA GLU A 114 9.44 18.49 12.50
C GLU A 114 8.24 18.43 11.55
N VAL A 115 7.12 17.92 12.05
CA VAL A 115 5.85 17.87 11.31
C VAL A 115 5.09 19.18 11.57
N THR A 116 5.06 20.05 10.59
CA THR A 116 4.23 21.27 10.61
C THR A 116 2.80 20.90 10.20
N ALA A 117 1.85 21.15 11.09
CA ALA A 117 0.42 20.91 10.85
C ALA A 117 -0.13 21.86 9.78
N LEU A 118 -0.60 21.31 8.66
CA LEU A 118 -1.28 22.03 7.58
C LEU A 118 -2.78 21.78 7.67
N LYS A 119 -3.51 22.75 8.23
CA LYS A 119 -4.93 22.61 8.59
C LYS A 119 -5.94 22.87 7.47
N ASP A 120 -5.55 23.29 6.26
CA ASP A 120 -6.47 23.70 5.18
C ASP A 120 -6.03 23.26 3.76
N MET A 121 -5.47 22.07 3.61
CA MET A 121 -5.16 21.54 2.28
C MET A 121 -6.14 20.44 1.87
N PRO A 122 -6.54 20.33 0.58
CA PRO A 122 -7.36 19.21 0.11
C PRO A 122 -6.69 17.89 0.43
N SER A 123 -7.50 16.94 0.93
CA SER A 123 -7.16 15.60 1.34
C SER A 123 -6.14 14.94 0.40
N VAL A 124 -5.12 14.30 0.95
CA VAL A 124 -4.17 13.50 0.17
C VAL A 124 -4.91 12.40 -0.60
N LEU A 125 -5.96 11.85 -0.01
CA LEU A 125 -6.76 10.79 -0.63
C LEU A 125 -7.70 11.31 -1.73
N ASP A 126 -8.14 12.57 -1.67
CA ASP A 126 -8.94 13.20 -2.72
C ASP A 126 -8.15 13.46 -4.02
N ARG A 127 -6.82 13.55 -3.90
CA ARG A 127 -5.91 13.75 -5.05
C ARG A 127 -5.54 12.45 -5.78
N VAL A 128 -5.97 11.31 -5.25
CA VAL A 128 -5.63 10.00 -5.83
C VAL A 128 -6.43 9.77 -7.11
N ASP A 129 -5.75 9.56 -8.22
CA ASP A 129 -6.39 9.25 -9.50
C ASP A 129 -6.90 7.81 -9.54
N LEU A 130 -8.15 7.62 -9.15
CA LEU A 130 -8.82 6.31 -9.13
C LEU A 130 -9.26 5.82 -10.53
N SER A 131 -9.01 6.58 -11.59
CA SER A 131 -9.30 6.17 -12.98
C SER A 131 -8.21 5.29 -13.59
N LEU A 132 -7.04 5.23 -12.96
CA LEU A 132 -5.90 4.46 -13.45
C LEU A 132 -6.25 2.97 -13.63
N SER A 133 -5.94 2.46 -14.81
CA SER A 133 -6.21 1.08 -15.22
C SER A 133 -5.09 0.52 -16.09
N LEU A 134 -5.05 -0.80 -16.26
CA LEU A 134 -4.10 -1.47 -17.14
C LEU A 134 -4.82 -2.41 -18.11
N GLU A 135 -4.43 -2.34 -19.37
CA GLU A 135 -4.84 -3.28 -20.38
C GLU A 135 -4.37 -4.72 -20.08
N PRO A 136 -5.18 -5.76 -20.43
CA PRO A 136 -4.86 -7.15 -20.09
C PRO A 136 -3.49 -7.65 -20.57
N ALA A 137 -3.06 -7.23 -21.75
CA ALA A 137 -1.78 -7.63 -22.32
C ALA A 137 -0.60 -7.02 -21.55
N GLU A 138 -0.68 -5.71 -21.28
CA GLU A 138 0.32 -4.99 -20.52
C GLU A 138 0.39 -5.47 -19.07
N TYR A 139 -0.77 -5.75 -18.47
CA TYR A 139 -0.83 -6.34 -17.13
C TYR A 139 -0.08 -7.66 -17.03
N ARG A 140 -0.32 -8.61 -17.97
CA ARG A 140 0.37 -9.91 -17.96
C ARG A 140 1.89 -9.74 -18.06
N LYS A 141 2.35 -8.87 -18.98
CA LYS A 141 3.77 -8.57 -19.16
C LYS A 141 4.41 -7.99 -17.90
N ARG A 142 3.80 -6.97 -17.32
CA ARG A 142 4.32 -6.31 -16.10
C ARG A 142 4.26 -7.22 -14.88
N LEU A 143 3.18 -8.00 -14.73
CA LEU A 143 3.03 -8.93 -13.62
C LEU A 143 4.13 -10.01 -13.66
N MET A 144 4.32 -10.64 -14.82
CA MET A 144 5.36 -11.65 -14.99
C MET A 144 6.75 -11.10 -14.69
N LYS A 145 7.09 -9.92 -15.22
CA LYS A 145 8.36 -9.26 -14.93
C LYS A 145 8.53 -8.96 -13.44
N GLY A 146 7.47 -8.46 -12.78
CA GLY A 146 7.47 -8.19 -11.34
C GLY A 146 7.66 -9.45 -10.50
N GLN A 147 6.99 -10.55 -10.87
CA GLN A 147 7.12 -11.84 -10.17
C GLN A 147 8.52 -12.44 -10.28
N VAL A 148 9.12 -12.39 -11.47
CA VAL A 148 10.52 -12.83 -11.66
C VAL A 148 11.46 -11.99 -10.80
N ARG A 149 11.31 -10.66 -10.86
CA ARG A 149 12.15 -9.76 -10.08
C ARG A 149 11.99 -9.95 -8.58
N LEU A 150 10.76 -10.14 -8.10
CA LEU A 150 10.50 -10.39 -6.67
C LEU A 150 11.16 -11.68 -6.19
N ARG A 151 11.13 -12.75 -6.99
CA ARG A 151 11.81 -14.02 -6.66
C ARG A 151 13.32 -13.85 -6.54
N GLU A 152 13.95 -13.10 -7.43
CA GLU A 152 15.38 -12.79 -7.35
C GLU A 152 15.69 -12.02 -6.05
N LEU A 153 14.89 -11.01 -5.73
CA LEU A 153 15.06 -10.20 -4.53
C LEU A 153 14.79 -11.00 -3.24
N GLU A 154 13.82 -11.92 -3.24
CA GLU A 154 13.55 -12.83 -2.14
C GLU A 154 14.78 -13.68 -1.82
N TYR A 155 15.44 -14.22 -2.85
CA TYR A 155 16.70 -14.95 -2.68
C TYR A 155 17.82 -14.08 -2.10
N GLU A 156 17.97 -12.84 -2.58
CA GLU A 156 18.94 -11.90 -2.02
C GLU A 156 18.63 -11.53 -0.56
N CYS A 157 17.33 -11.34 -0.21
CA CYS A 157 16.92 -11.12 1.18
C CYS A 157 17.30 -12.30 2.09
N PHE A 158 17.05 -13.54 1.62
CA PHE A 158 17.45 -14.76 2.35
C PHE A 158 18.96 -14.83 2.55
N LYS A 159 19.73 -14.62 1.49
CA LYS A 159 21.21 -14.65 1.52
C LYS A 159 21.80 -13.61 2.49
N HIS A 160 21.23 -12.41 2.53
CA HIS A 160 21.69 -11.32 3.39
C HIS A 160 20.97 -11.26 4.75
N ARG A 161 20.11 -12.24 5.07
CA ARG A 161 19.29 -12.31 6.29
C ARG A 161 18.53 -11.00 6.54
N MET A 162 18.02 -10.37 5.48
CA MET A 162 17.29 -9.11 5.55
C MET A 162 15.79 -9.40 5.70
N PRO A 163 15.16 -9.08 6.85
CA PRO A 163 13.74 -9.26 7.02
C PRO A 163 12.95 -8.18 6.26
N VAL A 164 11.78 -8.58 5.74
CA VAL A 164 10.86 -7.69 5.03
C VAL A 164 9.46 -7.83 5.64
N VAL A 165 8.86 -6.70 6.03
CA VAL A 165 7.50 -6.64 6.57
C VAL A 165 6.64 -5.83 5.61
N ILE A 166 5.54 -6.42 5.14
CA ILE A 166 4.59 -5.76 4.23
C ILE A 166 3.26 -5.63 4.94
N VAL A 167 2.79 -4.38 5.11
CA VAL A 167 1.52 -4.06 5.75
C VAL A 167 0.51 -3.62 4.70
N TYR A 168 -0.66 -4.26 4.70
CA TYR A 168 -1.79 -3.91 3.85
C TYR A 168 -2.95 -3.41 4.68
N GLU A 169 -3.32 -2.16 4.48
CA GLU A 169 -4.52 -1.53 5.01
C GLU A 169 -5.39 -0.97 3.87
N GLY A 170 -6.62 -0.64 4.15
CA GLY A 170 -7.50 -0.05 3.13
C GLY A 170 -8.97 -0.26 3.42
N TRP A 171 -9.81 0.32 2.58
CA TRP A 171 -11.25 0.22 2.67
C TRP A 171 -11.76 -1.22 2.54
N ASP A 172 -12.88 -1.50 3.18
CA ASP A 172 -13.61 -2.74 2.94
C ASP A 172 -13.93 -2.88 1.46
N ALA A 173 -13.78 -4.09 0.93
CA ALA A 173 -13.84 -4.40 -0.49
C ALA A 173 -12.77 -3.74 -1.39
N ALA A 174 -11.75 -3.04 -0.86
CA ALA A 174 -10.63 -2.54 -1.69
C ALA A 174 -9.76 -3.68 -2.25
N GLY A 175 -9.81 -4.85 -1.62
CA GLY A 175 -9.13 -6.08 -2.08
C GLY A 175 -7.80 -6.34 -1.40
N LYS A 176 -7.72 -5.95 -0.13
CA LYS A 176 -6.67 -6.36 0.80
C LYS A 176 -6.83 -7.83 1.17
#